data_8b913a2306981cbe85f53f2cf7aa1b21
#
_entry.id   8b913a2306981cbe85f53f2cf7aa1b21
#
_cell.length_a   1.000
_cell.length_b   1.000
_cell.length_c   1.000
_cell.angle_alpha   90.00
_cell.angle_beta   90.00
_cell.angle_gamma   90.00
#
_symmetry.space_group_name_H-M   'P 1'
#
loop_
_entity.id
_entity.type
_entity.pdbx_description
1 polymer ?
#
loop_
_entity_poly.entity_id
_entity_poly.type
_entity_poly.pdbx_seq_one_letter_code
_entity_poly.pdbx_strand_id
1 'polypeptide(L)'
;VGELEATQFSTTTKLKGVTNWVLGAANGFDDDASEGVSFNYDLRLTLETSFTGSDMLTTVLSSGNYASNSVWYDGLSSLETVINSNNNLTVEILYYTFPIGDNLDITAGPIVYSDDDGMYAGRASFYPFDVFLDFFSYGGTWATNNLETPGAGIGAVYRFSDSGFSASGNYVVLDGNSTGIGRDESSSTSTWQLFYEGEAFNGSFLAQAGFAYAQNIPLTIGTNAAYKVEGDSRLGFSAAAAWMPYELGILPSISGGWSMSAPQDSEEKITGWYLGFEWDDVLIEGNSFGFATGQAPKVSGEYNKIYEAFYKIFVSDNVTVIPAYFIVDNYSGDELSGGFVHGGVVKTVFRF
;
A
#
# COMPACT_ATOMS: atom_id res chain seq x y z
N VAL A 1 -42.06 16.99 20.96
CA VAL A 1 -41.17 17.24 19.81
C VAL A 1 -39.71 17.19 20.28
N GLY A 2 -39.34 17.82 21.42
CA GLY A 2 -37.95 17.82 21.89
C GLY A 2 -37.39 16.45 22.36
N GLU A 3 -38.23 15.51 22.82
CA GLU A 3 -37.77 14.16 23.19
C GLU A 3 -37.49 13.26 21.98
N LEU A 4 -38.14 13.49 20.84
CA LEU A 4 -37.86 12.75 19.61
C LEU A 4 -36.55 13.22 18.98
N GLU A 5 -36.19 14.48 19.08
CA GLU A 5 -34.92 15.01 18.59
C GLU A 5 -33.70 14.53 19.40
N ALA A 6 -33.89 14.31 20.71
CA ALA A 6 -32.82 13.82 21.61
C ALA A 6 -32.48 12.33 21.44
N THR A 7 -33.39 11.56 20.82
CA THR A 7 -33.19 10.10 20.56
C THR A 7 -32.91 9.78 19.12
N GLN A 8 -32.99 10.76 18.22
CA GLN A 8 -32.67 10.58 16.81
C GLN A 8 -31.16 10.79 16.62
N PHE A 9 -30.39 9.68 16.67
CA PHE A 9 -29.02 9.67 16.17
C PHE A 9 -29.08 10.04 14.68
N SER A 10 -28.64 11.26 14.37
CA SER A 10 -28.57 11.66 12.97
C SER A 10 -27.35 10.99 12.33
N THR A 11 -27.58 10.13 11.37
CA THR A 11 -26.51 9.56 10.52
C THR A 11 -25.59 10.69 10.06
N THR A 12 -24.32 10.59 10.41
CA THR A 12 -23.33 11.62 10.06
C THR A 12 -22.46 11.08 8.95
N THR A 13 -22.48 11.75 7.81
CA THR A 13 -21.57 11.48 6.70
C THR A 13 -20.54 12.60 6.57
N LYS A 14 -19.26 12.24 6.61
CA LYS A 14 -18.15 13.15 6.32
C LYS A 14 -17.61 12.85 4.94
N LEU A 15 -17.37 13.89 4.16
CA LEU A 15 -16.67 13.80 2.89
C LEU A 15 -15.24 14.30 3.08
N LYS A 16 -14.27 13.51 2.64
CA LYS A 16 -12.86 13.89 2.54
C LYS A 16 -12.44 13.71 1.08
N GLY A 17 -11.58 14.57 0.60
CA GLY A 17 -11.04 14.47 -0.76
C GLY A 17 -9.54 14.56 -0.79
N VAL A 18 -8.94 13.76 -1.66
CA VAL A 18 -7.52 13.84 -2.00
C VAL A 18 -7.41 13.82 -3.52
N THR A 19 -6.60 14.71 -4.08
CA THR A 19 -6.17 14.58 -5.48
C THR A 19 -4.68 14.77 -5.58
N ASN A 20 -4.04 13.89 -6.33
CA ASN A 20 -2.61 13.93 -6.63
C ASN A 20 -2.43 14.34 -8.10
N TRP A 21 -1.63 15.33 -8.34
CA TRP A 21 -1.20 15.73 -9.67
C TRP A 21 0.26 15.34 -9.84
N VAL A 22 0.54 14.55 -10.86
CA VAL A 22 1.86 13.97 -11.07
C VAL A 22 2.40 14.39 -12.42
N LEU A 23 3.44 15.22 -12.40
CA LEU A 23 4.21 15.63 -13.57
C LEU A 23 5.55 14.92 -13.54
N GLY A 24 5.89 14.13 -14.56
CA GLY A 24 7.14 13.39 -14.55
C GLY A 24 7.50 12.72 -15.86
N ALA A 25 8.72 12.24 -15.92
CA ALA A 25 9.26 11.46 -17.00
C ALA A 25 10.19 10.38 -16.45
N ALA A 26 10.21 9.23 -17.12
CA ALA A 26 11.18 8.17 -16.88
C ALA A 26 11.82 7.74 -18.19
N ASN A 27 13.03 7.19 -18.09
CA ASN A 27 13.88 6.85 -19.22
C ASN A 27 14.62 5.55 -18.92
N GLY A 28 15.11 4.88 -19.99
CA GLY A 28 15.90 3.65 -19.90
C GLY A 28 15.11 2.37 -20.11
N PHE A 29 13.88 2.45 -20.61
CA PHE A 29 13.11 1.28 -21.05
C PHE A 29 13.58 0.82 -22.43
N ASP A 30 13.51 -0.50 -22.68
CA ASP A 30 13.95 -1.11 -23.93
C ASP A 30 13.02 -0.80 -25.13
N ASP A 31 11.81 -0.32 -24.89
CA ASP A 31 10.85 0.07 -25.91
C ASP A 31 10.70 1.60 -25.99
N ASP A 32 10.49 2.12 -27.23
CA ASP A 32 10.25 3.56 -27.53
C ASP A 32 9.01 4.16 -26.81
N ALA A 33 8.35 3.39 -26.01
CA ALA A 33 7.14 3.79 -25.29
C ALA A 33 7.52 4.59 -24.03
N SER A 34 7.53 5.90 -24.10
CA SER A 34 7.31 6.80 -22.99
C SER A 34 8.46 7.62 -22.41
N GLU A 35 9.45 7.98 -23.16
CA GLU A 35 10.45 8.99 -22.74
C GLU A 35 9.87 10.43 -22.60
N GLY A 36 8.57 10.60 -22.83
CA GLY A 36 7.90 11.87 -22.77
C GLY A 36 7.50 12.29 -21.35
N VAL A 37 7.50 13.60 -21.09
CA VAL A 37 6.90 14.14 -19.87
C VAL A 37 5.39 13.91 -19.91
N SER A 38 4.86 13.27 -18.89
CA SER A 38 3.43 13.06 -18.71
C SER A 38 2.87 13.91 -17.55
N PHE A 39 1.59 14.27 -17.64
CA PHE A 39 0.88 14.94 -16.56
C PHE A 39 -0.40 14.17 -16.25
N ASN A 40 -0.36 13.50 -15.11
CA ASN A 40 -1.40 12.57 -14.67
C ASN A 40 -2.05 13.08 -13.39
N TYR A 41 -3.23 12.55 -13.08
CA TYR A 41 -3.89 12.78 -11.81
C TYR A 41 -4.57 11.51 -11.32
N ASP A 42 -4.74 11.44 -10.01
CA ASP A 42 -5.75 10.65 -9.34
C ASP A 42 -6.61 11.54 -8.43
N LEU A 43 -7.83 11.13 -8.22
CA LEU A 43 -8.78 11.75 -7.30
C LEU A 43 -9.46 10.65 -6.50
N ARG A 44 -9.46 10.77 -5.18
CA ARG A 44 -10.23 9.92 -4.26
C ARG A 44 -11.13 10.77 -3.38
N LEU A 45 -12.41 10.41 -3.36
CA LEU A 45 -13.44 11.00 -2.51
C LEU A 45 -13.91 9.94 -1.52
N THR A 46 -13.62 10.13 -0.25
CA THR A 46 -13.98 9.20 0.82
C THR A 46 -15.20 9.72 1.57
N LEU A 47 -16.28 8.94 1.57
CA LEU A 47 -17.45 9.15 2.39
C LEU A 47 -17.38 8.21 3.60
N GLU A 48 -17.34 8.78 4.79
CA GLU A 48 -17.37 8.07 6.07
C GLU A 48 -18.73 8.30 6.72
N THR A 49 -19.56 7.26 6.80
CA THR A 49 -20.90 7.33 7.35
C THR A 49 -21.02 6.45 8.59
N SER A 50 -21.32 7.05 9.75
CA SER A 50 -21.60 6.31 10.98
C SER A 50 -23.10 6.28 11.24
N PHE A 51 -23.63 5.14 11.68
CA PHE A 51 -25.04 4.93 12.01
C PHE A 51 -25.26 4.87 13.52
N THR A 52 -24.25 4.47 14.30
CA THR A 52 -24.35 4.27 15.76
C THR A 52 -23.38 5.14 16.56
N GLY A 53 -22.41 5.78 15.89
CA GLY A 53 -21.36 6.59 16.52
C GLY A 53 -20.06 5.81 16.76
N SER A 54 -20.09 4.47 16.69
CA SER A 54 -18.92 3.59 16.86
C SER A 54 -18.66 2.71 15.66
N ASP A 55 -19.48 2.78 14.65
CA ASP A 55 -19.40 2.04 13.38
C ASP A 55 -19.02 2.98 12.24
N MET A 56 -18.63 2.40 11.10
CA MET A 56 -18.26 3.16 9.92
C MET A 56 -18.58 2.40 8.62
N LEU A 57 -19.43 3.00 7.78
CA LEU A 57 -19.54 2.64 6.37
C LEU A 57 -18.58 3.53 5.59
N THR A 58 -17.55 2.91 5.01
CA THR A 58 -16.56 3.57 4.17
C THR A 58 -16.90 3.35 2.70
N THR A 59 -17.01 4.46 1.95
CA THR A 59 -17.17 4.42 0.50
C THR A 59 -16.11 5.31 -0.13
N VAL A 60 -15.29 4.77 -1.02
CA VAL A 60 -14.32 5.55 -1.79
C VAL A 60 -14.73 5.57 -3.24
N LEU A 61 -14.86 6.77 -3.78
CA LEU A 61 -15.04 7.03 -5.20
C LEU A 61 -13.72 7.53 -5.77
N SER A 62 -13.28 6.95 -6.87
CA SER A 62 -12.01 7.29 -7.50
C SER A 62 -12.12 7.62 -8.97
N SER A 63 -11.19 8.44 -9.46
CA SER A 63 -11.03 8.78 -10.87
C SER A 63 -9.58 9.11 -11.18
N GLY A 64 -9.10 8.72 -12.36
CA GLY A 64 -7.76 9.04 -12.81
C GLY A 64 -7.59 8.91 -14.32
N ASN A 65 -6.48 9.45 -14.83
CA ASN A 65 -6.17 9.47 -16.26
C ASN A 65 -4.90 8.68 -16.64
N TYR A 66 -4.40 7.85 -15.74
CA TYR A 66 -3.25 6.99 -16.08
C TYR A 66 -3.62 5.98 -17.16
N ALA A 67 -2.78 5.87 -18.18
CA ALA A 67 -3.00 4.89 -19.24
C ALA A 67 -2.34 3.56 -18.86
N SER A 68 -2.94 2.44 -19.28
CA SER A 68 -2.41 1.09 -18.99
C SER A 68 -1.05 0.80 -19.66
N ASN A 69 -0.65 1.58 -20.66
CA ASN A 69 0.68 1.51 -21.28
C ASN A 69 1.63 2.62 -20.78
N SER A 70 1.28 3.31 -19.71
CA SER A 70 2.15 4.29 -19.07
C SER A 70 3.26 3.59 -18.29
N VAL A 71 4.46 4.16 -18.28
CA VAL A 71 5.57 3.71 -17.41
C VAL A 71 5.25 3.79 -15.92
N TRP A 72 4.20 4.50 -15.56
CA TRP A 72 3.74 4.68 -14.19
C TRP A 72 2.70 3.64 -13.75
N TYR A 73 2.20 2.81 -14.69
CA TYR A 73 1.03 1.96 -14.42
C TYR A 73 1.41 0.56 -13.90
N ASP A 74 2.50 0.00 -14.38
CA ASP A 74 2.88 -1.39 -14.09
C ASP A 74 4.39 -1.55 -13.93
N GLY A 75 4.82 -2.68 -13.35
CA GLY A 75 6.21 -3.01 -13.16
C GLY A 75 6.89 -2.23 -12.03
N LEU A 76 8.23 -2.21 -12.03
CA LEU A 76 9.02 -1.64 -10.94
C LEU A 76 9.08 -0.10 -10.94
N SER A 77 8.54 0.55 -11.95
CA SER A 77 8.34 2.00 -12.01
C SER A 77 6.92 2.45 -11.72
N SER A 78 6.03 1.52 -11.37
CA SER A 78 4.66 1.82 -10.96
C SER A 78 4.65 2.79 -9.78
N LEU A 79 3.77 3.79 -9.87
CA LEU A 79 3.53 4.73 -8.79
C LEU A 79 2.40 4.24 -7.90
N GLU A 80 2.48 4.53 -6.62
CA GLU A 80 1.43 4.17 -5.65
C GLU A 80 0.09 4.86 -5.97
N THR A 81 0.12 6.05 -6.56
CA THR A 81 -1.09 6.85 -6.84
C THR A 81 -1.67 6.64 -8.24
N VAL A 82 -1.60 5.43 -8.78
CA VAL A 82 -2.08 5.16 -10.15
C VAL A 82 -3.54 4.75 -10.18
N ILE A 83 -4.38 5.54 -10.83
CA ILE A 83 -5.77 5.18 -11.15
C ILE A 83 -5.99 5.27 -12.66
N ASN A 84 -6.35 4.15 -13.26
CA ASN A 84 -6.73 4.05 -14.67
C ASN A 84 -8.24 3.84 -14.79
N SER A 85 -9.00 4.92 -14.76
CA SER A 85 -10.45 4.88 -14.92
C SER A 85 -10.93 5.60 -16.20
N ASN A 86 -10.00 6.04 -17.06
CA ASN A 86 -10.30 6.88 -18.22
C ASN A 86 -11.16 8.12 -17.86
N ASN A 87 -10.84 8.77 -16.74
CA ASN A 87 -11.57 9.90 -16.16
C ASN A 87 -13.02 9.57 -15.71
N ASN A 88 -13.40 8.30 -15.64
CA ASN A 88 -14.68 7.91 -15.08
C ASN A 88 -14.62 7.84 -13.56
N LEU A 89 -15.67 8.26 -12.89
CA LEU A 89 -15.82 8.08 -11.47
C LEU A 89 -16.30 6.65 -11.19
N THR A 90 -15.56 5.90 -10.38
CA THR A 90 -15.83 4.51 -10.03
C THR A 90 -15.89 4.32 -8.53
N VAL A 91 -16.61 3.30 -8.06
CA VAL A 91 -16.55 2.87 -6.66
C VAL A 91 -15.31 1.99 -6.51
N GLU A 92 -14.33 2.48 -5.75
CA GLU A 92 -13.08 1.77 -5.48
C GLU A 92 -13.18 0.90 -4.24
N ILE A 93 -13.86 1.41 -3.18
CA ILE A 93 -14.00 0.74 -1.88
C ILE A 93 -15.44 0.90 -1.39
N LEU A 94 -15.99 -0.18 -0.81
CA LEU A 94 -17.28 -0.17 -0.13
C LEU A 94 -17.31 -1.26 0.94
N TYR A 95 -17.13 -0.87 2.20
CA TYR A 95 -17.17 -1.79 3.33
C TYR A 95 -17.74 -1.14 4.59
N TYR A 96 -18.10 -1.99 5.55
CA TYR A 96 -18.63 -1.57 6.85
C TYR A 96 -17.80 -2.19 7.97
N THR A 97 -17.36 -1.33 8.91
CA THR A 97 -16.61 -1.73 10.10
C THR A 97 -17.44 -1.45 11.34
N PHE A 98 -17.47 -2.40 12.27
CA PHE A 98 -18.16 -2.26 13.55
C PHE A 98 -17.40 -2.96 14.68
N PRO A 99 -17.41 -2.38 15.90
CA PRO A 99 -16.76 -2.96 17.07
C PRO A 99 -17.60 -4.06 17.71
N ILE A 100 -16.94 -5.05 18.28
CA ILE A 100 -17.52 -6.03 19.20
C ILE A 100 -16.77 -5.92 20.54
N GLY A 101 -17.40 -5.28 21.51
CA GLY A 101 -16.74 -4.88 22.76
C GLY A 101 -15.65 -3.84 22.51
N ASP A 102 -14.63 -3.82 23.37
CA ASP A 102 -13.61 -2.77 23.36
C ASP A 102 -12.37 -3.11 22.51
N ASN A 103 -12.19 -4.38 22.14
CA ASN A 103 -10.93 -4.86 21.62
C ASN A 103 -11.02 -5.50 20.22
N LEU A 104 -12.21 -5.74 19.69
CA LEU A 104 -12.41 -6.44 18.43
C LEU A 104 -13.18 -5.57 17.45
N ASP A 105 -12.59 -5.29 16.29
CA ASP A 105 -13.28 -4.73 15.14
C ASP A 105 -13.51 -5.80 14.08
N ILE A 106 -14.69 -5.77 13.47
CA ILE A 106 -15.04 -6.59 12.32
C ILE A 106 -15.30 -5.69 11.12
N THR A 107 -14.69 -6.01 10.01
CA THR A 107 -14.90 -5.32 8.73
C THR A 107 -15.43 -6.30 7.70
N ALA A 108 -16.45 -5.90 6.94
CA ALA A 108 -16.98 -6.71 5.84
C ALA A 108 -17.52 -5.80 4.73
N GLY A 109 -17.34 -6.20 3.50
CA GLY A 109 -17.84 -5.43 2.36
C GLY A 109 -17.78 -6.17 1.03
N PRO A 110 -18.53 -5.68 0.03
CA PRO A 110 -18.47 -6.21 -1.33
C PRO A 110 -17.20 -5.80 -2.09
N ILE A 111 -16.53 -4.71 -1.65
CA ILE A 111 -15.31 -4.17 -2.27
C ILE A 111 -14.40 -3.70 -1.14
N VAL A 112 -13.42 -4.51 -0.77
CA VAL A 112 -12.45 -4.24 0.30
C VAL A 112 -11.09 -4.82 -0.08
N TYR A 113 -10.00 -4.12 0.23
CA TYR A 113 -8.65 -4.66 0.11
C TYR A 113 -8.25 -5.43 1.37
N SER A 114 -7.32 -6.37 1.24
CA SER A 114 -6.82 -7.16 2.38
C SER A 114 -6.05 -6.34 3.41
N ASP A 115 -5.61 -5.14 3.04
CA ASP A 115 -4.85 -4.17 3.84
C ASP A 115 -5.61 -2.87 4.11
N ASP A 116 -6.93 -2.82 3.85
CA ASP A 116 -7.80 -1.73 4.30
C ASP A 116 -7.91 -1.66 5.82
N ASP A 117 -8.31 -0.50 6.33
CA ASP A 117 -8.56 -0.28 7.75
C ASP A 117 -9.57 -1.30 8.30
N GLY A 118 -9.20 -1.96 9.40
CA GLY A 118 -9.99 -3.02 10.01
C GLY A 118 -9.86 -4.40 9.36
N MET A 119 -9.09 -4.52 8.27
CA MET A 119 -8.76 -5.80 7.65
C MET A 119 -7.39 -6.32 8.13
N TYR A 120 -6.47 -5.44 8.50
CA TYR A 120 -5.17 -5.81 9.04
C TYR A 120 -4.82 -4.97 10.29
N ALA A 121 -3.92 -5.50 11.14
CA ALA A 121 -3.64 -4.92 12.45
C ALA A 121 -2.77 -3.65 12.38
N GLY A 122 -1.92 -3.51 11.38
CA GLY A 122 -1.10 -2.33 11.17
C GLY A 122 0.08 -2.55 10.22
N ARG A 123 0.73 -1.45 9.84
CA ARG A 123 1.91 -1.43 8.98
C ARG A 123 3.13 -0.99 9.79
N ALA A 124 4.14 -1.85 9.92
CA ALA A 124 5.36 -1.54 10.65
C ALA A 124 6.35 -0.75 9.79
N SER A 125 5.96 0.48 9.44
CA SER A 125 6.79 1.40 8.68
C SER A 125 6.46 2.84 9.04
N PHE A 126 7.48 3.67 9.25
CA PHE A 126 7.38 5.12 9.32
C PHE A 126 7.70 5.77 7.96
N TYR A 127 8.26 5.04 7.01
CA TYR A 127 8.43 5.54 5.65
C TYR A 127 7.06 5.74 5.01
N PRO A 128 6.79 6.87 4.37
CA PRO A 128 5.47 7.18 3.84
C PRO A 128 5.02 6.17 2.80
N PHE A 129 3.76 5.74 2.87
CA PHE A 129 3.21 4.81 1.91
C PHE A 129 2.72 5.52 0.62
N ASP A 130 2.43 6.81 0.69
CA ASP A 130 1.82 7.61 -0.39
C ASP A 130 2.84 8.41 -1.21
N VAL A 131 4.14 8.04 -1.20
CA VAL A 131 5.16 8.91 -1.79
C VAL A 131 5.28 8.73 -3.30
N PHE A 132 5.94 7.70 -3.79
CA PHE A 132 6.17 7.54 -5.24
C PHE A 132 6.05 6.11 -5.72
N LEU A 133 7.15 5.34 -5.66
CA LEU A 133 7.14 3.98 -6.18
C LEU A 133 6.28 3.08 -5.31
N ASP A 134 5.36 2.41 -5.93
CA ASP A 134 4.46 1.46 -5.32
C ASP A 134 5.20 0.38 -4.50
N PHE A 135 6.35 -0.06 -4.97
CA PHE A 135 7.21 -1.01 -4.25
C PHE A 135 7.51 -0.60 -2.79
N PHE A 136 7.74 0.69 -2.52
CA PHE A 136 8.07 1.17 -1.18
C PHE A 136 6.83 1.37 -0.30
N SER A 137 5.65 1.50 -0.90
CA SER A 137 4.39 1.66 -0.18
C SER A 137 4.08 0.46 0.73
N TYR A 138 4.53 -0.74 0.35
CA TYR A 138 4.26 -1.98 1.10
C TYR A 138 5.08 -2.13 2.38
N GLY A 139 6.05 -1.27 2.64
CA GLY A 139 6.91 -1.44 3.81
C GLY A 139 7.69 -2.76 3.83
N GLY A 140 7.98 -3.33 2.64
CA GLY A 140 8.65 -4.62 2.48
C GLY A 140 7.77 -5.83 2.77
N THR A 141 6.46 -5.65 2.98
CA THR A 141 5.53 -6.74 3.34
C THR A 141 4.59 -7.14 2.19
N TRP A 142 5.04 -6.93 0.94
CA TRP A 142 4.30 -7.18 -0.29
C TRP A 142 3.70 -8.59 -0.41
N ALA A 143 4.28 -9.61 0.22
CA ALA A 143 3.76 -10.98 0.14
C ALA A 143 2.56 -11.24 1.08
N THR A 144 2.20 -10.29 1.94
CA THR A 144 1.08 -10.42 2.88
C THR A 144 0.14 -9.22 2.89
N ASN A 145 0.58 -8.03 2.48
CA ASN A 145 -0.21 -6.81 2.59
C ASN A 145 -0.62 -6.23 1.24
N ASN A 146 -0.03 -6.65 0.15
CA ASN A 146 -0.50 -6.27 -1.18
C ASN A 146 -0.74 -7.50 -2.02
N LEU A 147 -1.91 -8.02 -1.87
CA LEU A 147 -2.40 -9.11 -2.73
C LEU A 147 -3.43 -8.54 -3.70
N GLU A 148 -3.18 -7.29 -4.09
CA GLU A 148 -3.87 -6.45 -5.06
C GLU A 148 -5.19 -6.97 -5.55
N THR A 149 -6.25 -6.79 -4.78
CA THR A 149 -7.49 -6.65 -5.47
C THR A 149 -8.60 -6.39 -4.47
N PRO A 150 -9.35 -5.36 -4.70
CA PRO A 150 -10.56 -5.20 -3.94
C PRO A 150 -11.55 -6.27 -4.36
N GLY A 151 -12.16 -6.88 -3.38
CA GLY A 151 -13.17 -7.92 -3.60
C GLY A 151 -14.14 -8.03 -2.45
N ALA A 152 -15.05 -9.00 -2.53
CA ALA A 152 -15.91 -9.31 -1.42
C ALA A 152 -15.05 -9.89 -0.27
N GLY A 153 -15.10 -9.26 0.90
CA GLY A 153 -14.21 -9.66 1.99
C GLY A 153 -14.79 -9.47 3.38
N ILE A 154 -14.13 -10.14 4.32
CA ILE A 154 -14.34 -10.02 5.75
C ILE A 154 -13.01 -10.09 6.47
N GLY A 155 -12.84 -9.26 7.50
CA GLY A 155 -11.67 -9.25 8.35
C GLY A 155 -12.00 -8.93 9.79
N ALA A 156 -11.04 -9.20 10.66
CA ALA A 156 -11.12 -8.92 12.08
C ALA A 156 -9.77 -8.44 12.61
N VAL A 157 -9.81 -7.43 13.45
CA VAL A 157 -8.63 -6.93 14.17
C VAL A 157 -8.91 -6.99 15.67
N TYR A 158 -8.07 -7.73 16.39
CA TYR A 158 -8.12 -7.85 17.83
C TYR A 158 -6.93 -7.14 18.47
N ARG A 159 -7.20 -6.24 19.41
CA ARG A 159 -6.18 -5.52 20.20
C ARG A 159 -6.05 -6.15 21.58
N PHE A 160 -4.85 -6.60 21.94
CA PHE A 160 -4.56 -7.16 23.26
C PHE A 160 -4.35 -6.02 24.24
N SER A 161 -5.35 -5.73 25.05
CA SER A 161 -5.41 -4.59 25.97
C SER A 161 -4.07 -4.24 26.61
N ASP A 162 -3.65 -2.97 26.52
CA ASP A 162 -2.47 -2.39 27.18
C ASP A 162 -1.10 -3.05 26.83
N SER A 163 -1.07 -4.00 25.93
CA SER A 163 0.14 -4.74 25.59
C SER A 163 0.94 -4.17 24.42
N GLY A 164 0.31 -3.28 23.61
CA GLY A 164 0.84 -2.84 22.32
C GLY A 164 0.71 -3.88 21.20
N PHE A 165 0.27 -5.10 21.49
CA PHE A 165 0.04 -6.13 20.47
C PHE A 165 -1.36 -6.05 19.86
N SER A 166 -1.43 -6.33 18.57
CA SER A 166 -2.67 -6.56 17.83
C SER A 166 -2.50 -7.76 16.90
N ALA A 167 -3.59 -8.46 16.63
CA ALA A 167 -3.63 -9.54 15.64
C ALA A 167 -4.78 -9.33 14.68
N SER A 168 -4.60 -9.68 13.42
CA SER A 168 -5.66 -9.65 12.43
C SER A 168 -5.72 -10.92 11.60
N GLY A 169 -6.90 -11.16 11.03
CA GLY A 169 -7.11 -12.18 10.03
C GLY A 169 -8.20 -11.73 9.07
N ASN A 170 -8.00 -11.96 7.78
CA ASN A 170 -8.96 -11.60 6.75
C ASN A 170 -9.08 -12.66 5.66
N TYR A 171 -10.15 -12.54 4.88
CA TYR A 171 -10.38 -13.30 3.66
C TYR A 171 -11.07 -12.39 2.64
N VAL A 172 -10.47 -12.27 1.45
CA VAL A 172 -10.96 -11.46 0.34
C VAL A 172 -11.03 -12.29 -0.94
N VAL A 173 -12.13 -12.16 -1.67
CA VAL A 173 -12.38 -12.86 -2.94
C VAL A 173 -12.65 -11.84 -4.03
N LEU A 174 -11.77 -11.79 -5.03
CA LEU A 174 -11.80 -10.79 -6.09
C LEU A 174 -13.01 -10.91 -7.01
N ASP A 175 -13.28 -12.13 -7.40
CA ASP A 175 -14.32 -12.52 -8.36
C ASP A 175 -15.54 -13.15 -7.67
N GLY A 176 -15.74 -12.82 -6.39
CA GLY A 176 -16.83 -13.37 -5.57
C GLY A 176 -18.23 -13.09 -6.11
N ASN A 177 -18.38 -12.05 -6.96
CA ASN A 177 -19.62 -11.70 -7.62
C ASN A 177 -19.92 -12.54 -8.89
N SER A 178 -18.95 -13.26 -9.41
CA SER A 178 -19.05 -14.07 -10.65
C SER A 178 -18.73 -15.54 -10.43
N THR A 179 -17.55 -15.87 -9.91
CA THR A 179 -17.13 -17.24 -9.63
C THR A 179 -17.72 -17.76 -8.33
N GLY A 180 -17.95 -16.87 -7.35
CA GLY A 180 -18.50 -17.19 -6.04
C GLY A 180 -17.44 -17.21 -4.94
N ILE A 181 -17.88 -17.28 -3.68
CA ILE A 181 -17.04 -17.25 -2.50
C ILE A 181 -16.70 -18.67 -2.04
N GLY A 182 -15.42 -18.95 -1.76
CA GLY A 182 -14.97 -20.23 -1.20
C GLY A 182 -15.00 -21.39 -2.19
N ARG A 183 -14.77 -21.11 -3.47
CA ARG A 183 -14.65 -22.13 -4.52
C ARG A 183 -13.20 -22.28 -4.97
N ASP A 184 -12.85 -23.45 -5.48
CA ASP A 184 -11.48 -23.74 -5.95
C ASP A 184 -11.07 -22.86 -7.14
N GLU A 185 -12.06 -22.44 -7.96
CA GLU A 185 -11.83 -21.56 -9.10
C GLU A 185 -11.77 -20.07 -8.74
N SER A 186 -12.13 -19.70 -7.49
CA SER A 186 -12.15 -18.29 -7.07
C SER A 186 -10.73 -17.74 -6.88
N SER A 187 -10.53 -16.50 -7.29
CA SER A 187 -9.33 -15.74 -6.95
C SER A 187 -9.48 -15.15 -5.54
N SER A 188 -8.70 -15.64 -4.59
CA SER A 188 -8.88 -15.26 -3.19
C SER A 188 -7.57 -15.17 -2.41
N THR A 189 -7.60 -14.39 -1.33
CA THR A 189 -6.51 -14.30 -0.37
C THR A 189 -7.03 -14.43 1.06
N SER A 190 -6.21 -15.03 1.92
CA SER A 190 -6.39 -15.02 3.36
C SER A 190 -5.09 -14.59 4.01
N THR A 191 -5.15 -13.51 4.80
CA THR A 191 -3.97 -12.91 5.44
C THR A 191 -4.13 -12.92 6.95
N TRP A 192 -3.05 -13.23 7.63
CA TRP A 192 -2.96 -13.27 9.09
C TRP A 192 -1.74 -12.47 9.52
N GLN A 193 -1.90 -11.62 10.53
CA GLN A 193 -0.84 -10.73 10.98
C GLN A 193 -0.81 -10.63 12.50
N LEU A 194 0.41 -10.54 13.03
CA LEU A 194 0.69 -10.05 14.38
C LEU A 194 1.43 -8.71 14.24
N PHE A 195 0.96 -7.70 14.95
CA PHE A 195 1.51 -6.36 14.95
C PHE A 195 1.83 -5.92 16.37
N TYR A 196 2.89 -5.15 16.53
CA TYR A 196 3.29 -4.54 17.79
C TYR A 196 3.59 -3.06 17.59
N GLU A 197 3.03 -2.24 18.46
CA GLU A 197 3.33 -0.82 18.60
C GLU A 197 3.72 -0.52 20.06
N GLY A 198 4.83 0.18 20.26
CA GLY A 198 5.31 0.51 21.58
C GLY A 198 6.51 1.43 21.53
N GLU A 199 7.22 1.51 22.66
CA GLU A 199 8.38 2.38 22.82
C GLU A 199 9.66 1.55 22.97
N ALA A 200 10.72 1.94 22.26
CA ALA A 200 12.04 1.33 22.40
C ALA A 200 13.12 2.35 21.98
N PHE A 201 14.29 2.26 22.60
CA PHE A 201 15.49 3.04 22.25
C PHE A 201 15.24 4.55 22.14
N ASN A 202 14.46 5.13 23.07
CA ASN A 202 14.05 6.53 23.09
C ASN A 202 13.32 6.96 21.80
N GLY A 203 12.38 6.13 21.36
CA GLY A 203 11.58 6.37 20.17
C GLY A 203 10.38 5.45 20.10
N SER A 204 9.50 5.71 19.14
CA SER A 204 8.39 4.83 18.78
C SER A 204 8.93 3.63 18.01
N PHE A 205 8.42 2.44 18.32
CA PHE A 205 8.83 1.20 17.69
C PHE A 205 7.62 0.42 17.19
N LEU A 206 7.69 -0.01 15.93
CA LEU A 206 6.69 -0.86 15.28
C LEU A 206 7.33 -2.16 14.85
N ALA A 207 6.59 -3.27 14.93
CA ALA A 207 7.01 -4.55 14.36
C ALA A 207 5.81 -5.32 13.84
N GLN A 208 5.99 -6.09 12.78
CA GLN A 208 4.97 -7.00 12.27
C GLN A 208 5.55 -8.30 11.75
N ALA A 209 4.74 -9.35 11.84
CA ALA A 209 4.95 -10.62 11.14
C ALA A 209 3.63 -11.02 10.50
N GLY A 210 3.68 -11.44 9.24
CA GLY A 210 2.50 -11.79 8.45
C GLY A 210 2.66 -13.13 7.75
N PHE A 211 1.52 -13.77 7.54
CA PHE A 211 1.35 -14.97 6.73
C PHE A 211 0.15 -14.77 5.81
N ALA A 212 0.26 -15.19 4.55
CA ALA A 212 -0.86 -15.18 3.61
C ALA A 212 -0.93 -16.47 2.80
N TYR A 213 -2.14 -16.83 2.44
CA TYR A 213 -2.43 -17.82 1.42
C TYR A 213 -3.22 -17.15 0.30
N ALA A 214 -2.67 -17.15 -0.90
CA ALA A 214 -3.30 -16.62 -2.10
C ALA A 214 -3.58 -17.75 -3.09
N GLN A 215 -4.77 -17.75 -3.67
CA GLN A 215 -5.26 -18.75 -4.63
C GLN A 215 -5.69 -18.03 -5.91
N ASN A 216 -5.22 -18.51 -7.05
CA ASN A 216 -5.53 -17.96 -8.39
C ASN A 216 -5.26 -16.44 -8.50
N ILE A 217 -4.30 -15.93 -7.71
CA ILE A 217 -3.88 -14.52 -7.75
C ILE A 217 -2.47 -14.45 -8.31
N PRO A 218 -2.23 -13.70 -9.40
CA PRO A 218 -0.89 -13.47 -9.92
C PRO A 218 -0.05 -12.67 -8.93
N LEU A 219 1.25 -12.67 -9.12
CA LEU A 219 2.13 -11.71 -8.45
C LEU A 219 1.88 -10.31 -9.03
N THR A 220 1.84 -9.31 -8.18
CA THR A 220 1.48 -7.94 -8.57
C THR A 220 2.69 -7.03 -8.75
N ILE A 221 3.81 -7.39 -8.12
CA ILE A 221 5.05 -6.64 -8.21
C ILE A 221 6.25 -7.60 -8.26
N GLY A 222 7.24 -7.30 -9.09
CA GLY A 222 8.45 -8.11 -9.16
C GLY A 222 9.18 -8.01 -10.49
N THR A 223 10.24 -8.83 -10.63
CA THR A 223 10.95 -8.98 -11.88
C THR A 223 10.16 -9.80 -12.89
N ASN A 224 10.55 -9.73 -14.16
CA ASN A 224 9.91 -10.49 -15.23
C ASN A 224 9.91 -12.01 -14.99
N ALA A 225 10.95 -12.56 -14.38
CA ALA A 225 10.98 -13.99 -14.06
C ALA A 225 10.10 -14.30 -12.83
N ALA A 226 10.01 -13.41 -11.85
CA ALA A 226 9.12 -13.58 -10.71
C ALA A 226 7.65 -13.65 -11.15
N TYR A 227 7.23 -12.82 -12.11
CA TYR A 227 5.87 -12.89 -12.70
C TYR A 227 5.57 -14.20 -13.44
N LYS A 228 6.60 -14.85 -13.99
CA LYS A 228 6.46 -16.10 -14.75
C LYS A 228 6.43 -17.36 -13.89
N VAL A 229 6.66 -17.22 -12.57
CA VAL A 229 6.55 -18.39 -11.67
C VAL A 229 5.11 -18.77 -11.53
N GLU A 230 4.73 -19.86 -12.19
CA GLU A 230 3.38 -20.41 -12.18
C GLU A 230 3.06 -21.09 -10.84
N GLY A 231 1.79 -21.16 -10.52
CA GLY A 231 1.24 -21.85 -9.34
C GLY A 231 -0.18 -21.35 -9.06
N ASP A 232 -1.12 -22.28 -8.94
CA ASP A 232 -2.52 -21.95 -8.65
C ASP A 232 -2.68 -21.37 -7.24
N SER A 233 -1.72 -21.64 -6.37
CA SER A 233 -1.70 -21.08 -5.02
C SER A 233 -0.27 -20.76 -4.54
N ARG A 234 -0.17 -19.83 -3.59
CA ARG A 234 1.09 -19.44 -2.99
C ARG A 234 0.96 -19.13 -1.51
N LEU A 235 2.02 -19.41 -0.75
CA LEU A 235 2.17 -18.99 0.63
C LEU A 235 3.04 -17.74 0.69
N GLY A 236 2.56 -16.70 1.36
CA GLY A 236 3.29 -15.48 1.64
C GLY A 236 3.74 -15.42 3.09
N PHE A 237 4.96 -14.93 3.31
CA PHE A 237 5.50 -14.60 4.63
C PHE A 237 6.14 -13.23 4.58
N SER A 238 5.92 -12.43 5.62
CA SER A 238 6.58 -11.13 5.75
C SER A 238 6.95 -10.82 7.18
N ALA A 239 7.99 -10.01 7.33
CA ALA A 239 8.39 -9.40 8.58
C ALA A 239 8.90 -7.99 8.33
N ALA A 240 8.49 -7.05 9.17
CA ALA A 240 8.96 -5.67 9.12
C ALA A 240 9.10 -5.09 10.51
N ALA A 241 9.98 -4.10 10.64
CA ALA A 241 10.14 -3.31 11.84
C ALA A 241 10.50 -1.87 11.49
N ALA A 242 10.09 -0.93 12.34
CA ALA A 242 10.40 0.47 12.19
C ALA A 242 10.64 1.13 13.54
N TRP A 243 11.49 2.14 13.52
CA TRP A 243 11.82 2.96 14.68
C TRP A 243 11.87 4.43 14.29
N MET A 244 11.30 5.29 15.14
CA MET A 244 11.29 6.73 14.96
C MET A 244 11.74 7.39 16.27
N PRO A 245 12.82 8.22 16.25
CA PRO A 245 13.29 8.91 17.44
C PRO A 245 12.26 9.92 17.95
N TYR A 246 12.19 10.10 19.27
CA TYR A 246 11.34 11.18 19.86
C TYR A 246 11.90 12.56 19.62
N GLU A 247 13.23 12.66 19.53
CA GLU A 247 13.89 13.94 19.28
C GLU A 247 14.24 14.07 17.78
N LEU A 248 13.66 15.06 17.13
CA LEU A 248 14.02 15.42 15.76
C LEU A 248 15.48 15.87 15.69
N GLY A 249 16.20 15.45 14.66
CA GLY A 249 17.61 15.81 14.53
C GLY A 249 18.31 15.09 13.38
N ILE A 250 19.55 14.69 13.60
CA ILE A 250 20.38 14.02 12.57
C ILE A 250 19.89 12.58 12.30
N LEU A 251 19.27 11.94 13.30
CA LEU A 251 18.79 10.56 13.15
C LEU A 251 17.44 10.56 12.43
N PRO A 252 17.30 9.78 11.34
CA PRO A 252 16.02 9.60 10.67
C PRO A 252 15.13 8.62 11.43
N SER A 253 13.85 8.59 11.07
CA SER A 253 13.09 7.37 11.22
C SER A 253 13.67 6.28 10.30
N ILE A 254 13.63 5.03 10.75
CA ILE A 254 14.19 3.89 10.01
C ILE A 254 13.10 2.83 9.92
N SER A 255 12.86 2.37 8.70
CA SER A 255 11.89 1.31 8.42
C SER A 255 12.52 0.24 7.56
N GLY A 256 12.23 -1.02 7.83
CA GLY A 256 12.74 -2.11 7.02
C GLY A 256 11.82 -3.31 7.04
N GLY A 257 11.76 -4.02 5.91
CA GLY A 257 10.91 -5.19 5.76
C GLY A 257 11.44 -6.17 4.74
N TRP A 258 11.00 -7.40 4.91
CA TRP A 258 11.34 -8.52 4.05
C TRP A 258 10.11 -9.41 3.84
N SER A 259 9.98 -9.92 2.62
CA SER A 259 8.93 -10.87 2.29
C SER A 259 9.43 -11.99 1.40
N MET A 260 8.70 -13.10 1.48
CA MET A 260 8.87 -14.26 0.63
C MET A 260 7.49 -14.76 0.17
N SER A 261 7.36 -15.05 -1.12
CA SER A 261 6.25 -15.80 -1.70
C SER A 261 6.75 -17.15 -2.20
N ALA A 262 6.06 -18.21 -1.84
CA ALA A 262 6.35 -19.60 -2.22
C ALA A 262 5.14 -20.20 -2.97
N PRO A 263 5.15 -20.18 -4.31
CA PRO A 263 4.15 -20.89 -5.11
C PRO A 263 4.18 -22.38 -4.79
N GLN A 264 3.01 -23.03 -4.69
CA GLN A 264 2.92 -24.40 -4.17
C GLN A 264 3.39 -25.44 -5.18
N ASP A 265 3.28 -25.14 -6.48
CA ASP A 265 3.64 -26.05 -7.57
C ASP A 265 5.03 -25.75 -8.16
N SER A 266 5.84 -24.94 -7.45
CA SER A 266 7.18 -24.55 -7.87
C SER A 266 8.19 -24.71 -6.74
N GLU A 267 9.43 -25.10 -7.07
CA GLU A 267 10.56 -25.05 -6.13
C GLU A 267 11.12 -23.63 -5.96
N GLU A 268 10.77 -22.74 -6.90
CA GLU A 268 11.21 -21.34 -6.88
C GLU A 268 10.57 -20.58 -5.72
N LYS A 269 11.38 -19.73 -5.09
CA LYS A 269 10.93 -18.79 -4.06
C LYS A 269 11.18 -17.37 -4.55
N ILE A 270 10.18 -16.53 -4.37
CA ILE A 270 10.24 -15.12 -4.71
C ILE A 270 10.52 -14.35 -3.43
N THR A 271 11.57 -13.56 -3.40
CA THR A 271 11.99 -12.80 -2.21
C THR A 271 12.26 -11.35 -2.56
N GLY A 272 12.00 -10.46 -1.61
CA GLY A 272 12.31 -9.03 -1.73
C GLY A 272 12.46 -8.39 -0.35
N TRP A 273 13.11 -7.23 -0.30
CA TRP A 273 13.32 -6.48 0.93
C TRP A 273 13.41 -4.98 0.66
N TYR A 274 13.20 -4.17 1.68
CA TYR A 274 13.37 -2.73 1.61
C TYR A 274 13.94 -2.15 2.91
N LEU A 275 14.57 -0.97 2.77
CA LEU A 275 14.95 -0.06 3.85
C LEU A 275 14.54 1.35 3.45
N GLY A 276 13.86 2.05 4.36
CA GLY A 276 13.43 3.44 4.19
C GLY A 276 13.89 4.30 5.36
N PHE A 277 14.22 5.54 5.06
CA PHE A 277 14.69 6.56 5.98
C PHE A 277 13.93 7.85 5.72
N GLU A 278 13.47 8.53 6.77
CA GLU A 278 12.89 9.85 6.65
C GLU A 278 13.42 10.76 7.74
N TRP A 279 13.85 11.94 7.35
CA TRP A 279 14.29 13.03 8.22
C TRP A 279 13.24 14.13 8.19
N ASP A 280 12.75 14.51 9.35
CA ASP A 280 11.86 15.66 9.50
C ASP A 280 12.66 16.94 9.71
N ASP A 281 12.02 18.09 9.46
CA ASP A 281 12.57 19.43 9.61
C ASP A 281 13.86 19.70 8.81
N VAL A 282 13.98 19.08 7.64
CA VAL A 282 15.16 19.23 6.79
C VAL A 282 15.08 20.53 5.99
N LEU A 283 16.11 21.39 6.13
CA LEU A 283 16.28 22.71 5.48
C LEU A 283 15.23 23.75 5.94
N ILE A 284 13.98 23.40 5.97
CA ILE A 284 12.84 24.25 6.36
C ILE A 284 12.02 23.46 7.37
N GLU A 285 11.70 24.09 8.50
CA GLU A 285 10.84 23.52 9.55
C GLU A 285 9.50 23.05 8.96
N GLY A 286 9.10 21.84 9.32
CA GLY A 286 7.91 21.16 8.81
C GLY A 286 8.13 20.38 7.51
N ASN A 287 9.20 20.58 6.77
CA ASN A 287 9.50 19.80 5.57
C ASN A 287 10.26 18.51 5.90
N SER A 288 10.12 17.48 5.06
CA SER A 288 10.86 16.24 5.26
C SER A 288 11.64 15.79 4.01
N PHE A 289 12.70 15.04 4.24
CA PHE A 289 13.48 14.36 3.20
C PHE A 289 13.43 12.86 3.45
N GLY A 290 13.10 12.09 2.42
CA GLY A 290 13.10 10.64 2.46
C GLY A 290 14.03 10.01 1.45
N PHE A 291 14.57 8.87 1.83
CA PHE A 291 15.35 8.00 0.96
C PHE A 291 15.00 6.54 1.24
N ALA A 292 14.78 5.78 0.19
CA ALA A 292 14.57 4.33 0.30
C ALA A 292 15.41 3.56 -0.69
N THR A 293 15.73 2.33 -0.31
CA THR A 293 16.40 1.35 -1.17
C THR A 293 15.84 -0.03 -0.91
N GLY A 294 15.86 -0.88 -1.92
CA GLY A 294 15.40 -2.24 -1.76
C GLY A 294 15.73 -3.14 -2.93
N GLN A 295 15.22 -4.34 -2.83
CA GLN A 295 15.23 -5.33 -3.90
C GLN A 295 13.80 -5.78 -4.12
N ALA A 296 13.30 -5.53 -5.33
CA ALA A 296 11.97 -5.99 -5.72
C ALA A 296 11.88 -7.52 -5.68
N PRO A 297 10.66 -8.05 -5.55
CA PRO A 297 10.42 -9.49 -5.59
C PRO A 297 11.06 -10.14 -6.81
N LYS A 298 11.89 -11.12 -6.58
CA LYS A 298 12.70 -11.81 -7.59
C LYS A 298 12.89 -13.28 -7.27
N VAL A 299 13.16 -14.09 -8.27
CA VAL A 299 13.60 -15.49 -8.10
C VAL A 299 15.10 -15.60 -7.78
N SER A 300 15.52 -16.80 -7.40
CA SER A 300 16.95 -17.07 -7.14
C SER A 300 17.79 -16.85 -8.39
N GLY A 301 18.95 -16.22 -8.23
CA GLY A 301 19.88 -15.93 -9.35
C GLY A 301 19.62 -14.60 -10.05
N GLU A 302 18.48 -13.96 -9.88
CA GLU A 302 18.25 -12.62 -10.39
C GLU A 302 18.82 -11.56 -9.43
N TYR A 303 19.08 -10.40 -9.99
CA TYR A 303 19.54 -9.21 -9.27
C TYR A 303 18.72 -8.01 -9.72
N ASN A 304 18.29 -7.20 -8.78
CA ASN A 304 17.79 -5.84 -9.02
C ASN A 304 18.03 -4.97 -7.81
N LYS A 305 18.03 -3.67 -7.99
CA LYS A 305 17.98 -2.71 -6.90
C LYS A 305 17.11 -1.53 -7.26
N ILE A 306 16.33 -1.07 -6.30
CA ILE A 306 15.46 0.09 -6.43
C ILE A 306 15.88 1.13 -5.41
N TYR A 307 15.88 2.39 -5.84
CA TYR A 307 16.19 3.56 -5.02
C TYR A 307 15.15 4.64 -5.27
N GLU A 308 14.76 5.33 -4.22
CA GLU A 308 13.89 6.49 -4.27
C GLU A 308 14.42 7.56 -3.32
N ALA A 309 14.36 8.83 -3.73
CA ALA A 309 14.60 9.97 -2.87
C ALA A 309 13.56 11.05 -3.17
N PHE A 310 13.04 11.67 -2.12
CA PHE A 310 12.07 12.74 -2.24
C PHE A 310 12.31 13.85 -1.22
N TYR A 311 11.72 15.02 -1.50
CA TYR A 311 11.64 16.11 -0.55
C TYR A 311 10.21 16.62 -0.47
N LYS A 312 9.58 16.52 0.72
CA LYS A 312 8.21 17.01 0.96
C LYS A 312 8.25 18.47 1.35
N ILE A 313 7.56 19.31 0.59
CA ILE A 313 7.39 20.72 0.83
C ILE A 313 5.93 20.95 1.23
N PHE A 314 5.71 21.26 2.51
CA PHE A 314 4.38 21.60 3.01
C PHE A 314 4.09 23.07 2.72
N VAL A 315 3.31 23.32 1.66
CA VAL A 315 2.93 24.67 1.22
C VAL A 315 1.82 25.23 2.13
N SER A 316 0.91 24.36 2.56
CA SER A 316 -0.16 24.65 3.53
C SER A 316 -0.67 23.32 4.10
N ASP A 317 -1.59 23.38 5.08
CA ASP A 317 -2.23 22.20 5.66
C ASP A 317 -2.91 21.30 4.61
N ASN A 318 -3.27 21.88 3.48
CA ASN A 318 -4.03 21.22 2.42
C ASN A 318 -3.22 20.95 1.15
N VAL A 319 -2.01 21.52 1.02
CA VAL A 319 -1.21 21.42 -0.22
C VAL A 319 0.22 21.03 0.10
N THR A 320 0.66 19.92 -0.47
CA THR A 320 2.03 19.42 -0.37
C THR A 320 2.61 19.24 -1.77
N VAL A 321 3.84 19.70 -2.00
CA VAL A 321 4.59 19.49 -3.25
C VAL A 321 5.78 18.59 -2.97
N ILE A 322 5.95 17.55 -3.75
CA ILE A 322 6.92 16.49 -3.50
C ILE A 322 7.71 16.22 -4.79
N PRO A 323 8.84 16.91 -5.02
CA PRO A 323 9.80 16.46 -6.02
C PRO A 323 10.48 15.17 -5.55
N ALA A 324 10.64 14.23 -6.49
CA ALA A 324 11.34 12.97 -6.25
C ALA A 324 12.11 12.48 -7.47
N TYR A 325 13.03 11.60 -7.19
CA TYR A 325 13.82 10.90 -8.19
C TYR A 325 13.98 9.43 -7.79
N PHE A 326 13.88 8.54 -8.78
CA PHE A 326 14.06 7.12 -8.57
C PHE A 326 15.02 6.48 -9.58
N ILE A 327 15.55 5.35 -9.19
CA ILE A 327 16.43 4.51 -10.01
C ILE A 327 16.01 3.06 -9.79
N VAL A 328 15.87 2.33 -10.90
CA VAL A 328 15.74 0.87 -10.90
C VAL A 328 16.91 0.31 -11.68
N ASP A 329 17.86 -0.28 -10.99
CA ASP A 329 19.01 -0.96 -11.56
C ASP A 329 18.62 -2.41 -11.87
N ASN A 330 18.87 -2.85 -13.10
CA ASN A 330 18.45 -4.14 -13.60
C ASN A 330 16.92 -4.34 -13.55
N TYR A 331 16.20 -3.48 -14.25
CA TYR A 331 14.75 -3.42 -14.28
C TYR A 331 14.07 -4.75 -14.65
N SER A 332 14.63 -5.47 -15.62
CA SER A 332 14.10 -6.78 -16.05
C SER A 332 14.43 -7.94 -15.10
N GLY A 333 15.42 -7.78 -14.22
CA GLY A 333 15.95 -8.85 -13.36
C GLY A 333 16.95 -9.80 -14.05
N ASP A 334 17.15 -9.70 -15.36
CA ASP A 334 18.06 -10.52 -16.13
C ASP A 334 19.43 -9.84 -16.28
N GLU A 335 20.52 -10.47 -15.82
CA GLU A 335 21.88 -9.92 -15.88
C GLU A 335 22.35 -9.57 -17.31
N LEU A 336 21.76 -10.18 -18.34
CA LEU A 336 22.15 -9.99 -19.75
C LEU A 336 21.35 -8.91 -20.46
N SER A 337 20.15 -8.58 -19.98
CA SER A 337 19.23 -7.60 -20.57
C SER A 337 18.77 -6.53 -19.56
N GLY A 338 19.41 -6.46 -18.40
CA GLY A 338 19.01 -5.58 -17.30
C GLY A 338 19.11 -4.10 -17.68
N GLY A 339 17.96 -3.47 -17.91
CA GLY A 339 17.87 -2.05 -18.18
C GLY A 339 18.09 -1.23 -16.90
N PHE A 340 18.72 -0.07 -17.06
CA PHE A 340 18.80 0.96 -16.04
C PHE A 340 17.69 1.97 -16.28
N VAL A 341 16.64 1.88 -15.47
CA VAL A 341 15.50 2.80 -15.55
C VAL A 341 15.62 3.86 -14.46
N HIS A 342 15.38 5.10 -14.81
CA HIS A 342 15.36 6.19 -13.85
C HIS A 342 14.33 7.25 -14.23
N GLY A 343 13.82 8.00 -13.25
CA GLY A 343 12.83 9.03 -13.52
C GLY A 343 12.79 10.12 -12.47
N GLY A 344 12.33 11.28 -12.89
CA GLY A 344 12.04 12.41 -12.04
C GLY A 344 10.55 12.72 -12.06
N VAL A 345 10.00 12.97 -10.88
CA VAL A 345 8.56 13.21 -10.68
C VAL A 345 8.36 14.38 -9.74
N VAL A 346 7.35 15.20 -10.00
CA VAL A 346 6.82 16.19 -9.04
C VAL A 346 5.36 15.82 -8.78
N LYS A 347 5.08 15.39 -7.57
CA LYS A 347 3.70 15.14 -7.09
C LYS A 347 3.22 16.34 -6.30
N THR A 348 2.04 16.84 -6.62
CA THR A 348 1.34 17.84 -5.82
C THR A 348 0.07 17.20 -5.25
N VAL A 349 -0.03 17.21 -3.95
CA VAL A 349 -1.16 16.63 -3.20
C VAL A 349 -2.06 17.74 -2.70
N PHE A 350 -3.35 17.65 -3.02
CA PHE A 350 -4.37 18.53 -2.47
C PHE A 350 -5.31 17.70 -1.59
N ARG A 351 -5.52 18.13 -0.34
CA ARG A 351 -6.47 17.53 0.62
C ARG A 351 -7.56 18.52 0.97
N PHE A 352 -8.81 18.08 0.99
CA PHE A 352 -9.96 18.93 1.28
C PHE A 352 -11.12 18.15 1.90
#